data_f2ac0673be169f3836ab9d020d168bd3
#
_entry.id   f2ac0673be169f3836ab9d020d168bd3
#
_cell.length_a   1.000
_cell.length_b   1.000
_cell.length_c   1.000
_cell.angle_alpha   90.00
_cell.angle_beta   90.00
_cell.angle_gamma   90.00
#
_symmetry.space_group_name_H-M   'P 1'
#
loop_
_entity.id
_entity.type
_entity.pdbx_description
1 polymer ?
#
loop_
_entity_poly.entity_id
_entity_poly.type
_entity_poly.pdbx_seq_one_letter_code
_entity_poly.pdbx_strand_id
1 'polypeptide(L)'
;MRSGLARSIAVATAGLWLAGCSANGTLTNNSLDPAAAPLASADPAVDASVTVEAPPLGAPAAAEPQLYGSDPNDALSLGKKQFRAGNYGLAEKHFRKAVEGHPRDGEAWLGLAASYDRLRRFELADRAYSQAIRILGPTPAILNNQGYSYMLRGDYARAHATLLMAQRKDPDNQFVANNLRLLDASVRTGKAIQ
;
A
#
# COMPACT_ATOMS: atom_id res chain seq x y z
N MET A 1 -52.53 -7.90 50.76
CA MET A 1 -51.74 -8.56 51.85
C MET A 1 -50.37 -8.88 51.38
N ARG A 2 -49.39 -8.34 52.10
CA ARG A 2 -47.93 -8.71 52.15
C ARG A 2 -47.11 -8.42 50.92
N SER A 3 -46.35 -7.35 50.96
CA SER A 3 -45.04 -7.08 51.64
C SER A 3 -43.93 -7.85 50.96
N GLY A 4 -43.03 -7.19 50.27
CA GLY A 4 -41.82 -6.52 50.74
C GLY A 4 -40.65 -7.29 50.21
N LEU A 5 -39.70 -6.69 49.62
CA LEU A 5 -38.38 -6.36 50.17
C LEU A 5 -37.51 -5.73 49.14
N ALA A 6 -37.18 -4.50 49.40
CA ALA A 6 -36.04 -3.83 48.80
C ALA A 6 -34.74 -4.47 49.29
N ARG A 7 -33.78 -4.68 48.41
CA ARG A 7 -32.39 -4.86 48.79
C ARG A 7 -31.51 -3.91 47.95
N SER A 8 -31.26 -2.79 48.58
CA SER A 8 -30.13 -1.93 48.31
C SER A 8 -28.84 -2.67 48.62
N ILE A 9 -27.90 -2.71 47.73
CA ILE A 9 -26.52 -3.03 48.03
C ILE A 9 -25.62 -1.94 47.47
N ALA A 10 -24.84 -1.47 48.40
CA ALA A 10 -23.98 -0.29 48.47
C ALA A 10 -22.91 -0.22 47.41
N VAL A 11 -22.67 1.04 47.14
CA VAL A 11 -21.45 1.64 46.52
C VAL A 11 -20.23 1.25 47.40
N ALA A 12 -19.19 0.76 46.77
CA ALA A 12 -17.84 0.80 47.30
C ALA A 12 -16.93 1.50 46.30
N THR A 13 -16.71 2.76 46.57
CA THR A 13 -15.61 3.58 46.05
C THR A 13 -14.32 3.20 46.77
N ALA A 14 -13.30 2.89 45.99
CA ALA A 14 -11.88 2.97 46.40
C ALA A 14 -11.15 3.33 45.11
N GLY A 15 -10.62 4.41 44.90
CA GLY A 15 -9.85 5.42 45.56
C GLY A 15 -8.36 5.12 45.53
N LEU A 16 -7.63 5.82 44.58
CA LEU A 16 -6.19 6.17 44.59
C LEU A 16 -5.19 4.99 44.45
N TRP A 17 -4.15 5.10 43.63
CA TRP A 17 -3.00 6.01 43.77
C TRP A 17 -2.22 6.15 42.46
N LEU A 18 -1.81 7.36 42.20
CA LEU A 18 -0.75 7.77 41.27
C LEU A 18 0.60 7.20 41.70
N ALA A 19 1.29 6.56 40.82
CA ALA A 19 2.74 6.46 40.88
C ALA A 19 3.28 6.61 39.47
N GLY A 20 3.91 7.76 39.20
CA GLY A 20 4.60 8.05 37.98
C GLY A 20 5.85 7.18 37.85
N CYS A 21 6.10 6.71 36.66
CA CYS A 21 7.44 6.44 36.18
C CYS A 21 7.51 6.92 34.75
N SER A 22 8.18 8.07 34.59
CA SER A 22 8.73 8.52 33.33
C SER A 22 9.71 7.46 32.83
N ALA A 23 9.32 6.70 31.85
CA ALA A 23 10.24 5.99 30.99
C ALA A 23 10.11 6.63 29.61
N ASN A 24 11.10 7.47 29.25
CA ASN A 24 11.37 7.86 27.90
C ASN A 24 11.67 6.60 27.08
N GLY A 25 10.63 5.95 26.60
CA GLY A 25 10.72 4.98 25.52
C GLY A 25 10.19 5.67 24.28
N THR A 26 11.07 6.07 23.40
CA THR A 26 10.74 6.37 22.02
C THR A 26 10.12 5.11 21.42
N LEU A 27 8.80 4.97 21.57
CA LEU A 27 8.03 4.03 20.75
C LEU A 27 8.08 4.58 19.33
N THR A 28 9.06 4.13 18.58
CA THR A 28 8.95 4.13 17.14
C THR A 28 7.66 3.36 16.84
N ASN A 29 6.59 4.09 16.55
CA ASN A 29 5.38 3.55 15.99
C ASN A 29 5.74 2.98 14.60
N ASN A 30 6.27 1.76 14.63
CA ASN A 30 6.35 0.92 13.47
C ASN A 30 4.95 0.31 13.28
N SER A 31 3.97 1.19 13.02
CA SER A 31 2.69 0.78 12.48
C SER A 31 2.99 0.21 11.11
N LEU A 32 3.26 -1.08 11.10
CA LEU A 32 3.27 -1.88 9.88
C LEU A 32 1.84 -1.86 9.35
N ASP A 33 1.51 -0.84 8.55
CA ASP A 33 0.36 -0.90 7.67
C ASP A 33 0.69 -2.00 6.64
N PRO A 34 0.11 -3.19 6.73
CA PRO A 34 0.43 -4.31 5.84
C PRO A 34 0.05 -4.01 4.39
N ALA A 35 -0.70 -2.93 4.15
CA ALA A 35 -1.04 -2.42 2.83
C ALA A 35 0.03 -1.49 2.25
N ALA A 36 0.97 -1.02 3.06
CA ALA A 36 2.12 -0.25 2.59
C ALA A 36 3.23 -1.18 2.11
N ALA A 37 2.93 -2.04 1.16
CA ALA A 37 4.00 -2.48 0.29
C ALA A 37 4.56 -1.21 -0.36
N PRO A 38 5.85 -0.90 -0.23
CA PRO A 38 6.42 0.18 -1.00
C PRO A 38 6.07 -0.13 -2.47
N LEU A 39 5.56 0.88 -3.16
CA LEU A 39 5.53 0.82 -4.61
C LEU A 39 6.98 0.51 -4.99
N ALA A 40 7.24 -0.76 -5.37
CA ALA A 40 8.60 -1.20 -5.62
C ALA A 40 9.17 -0.31 -6.71
N SER A 41 10.10 0.54 -6.34
CA SER A 41 11.01 1.16 -7.31
C SER A 41 11.80 -0.01 -7.85
N ALA A 42 11.48 -0.44 -9.04
CA ALA A 42 12.36 -1.30 -9.80
C ALA A 42 13.52 -0.41 -10.26
N ASP A 43 14.55 -0.30 -9.46
CA ASP A 43 15.85 0.15 -9.93
C ASP A 43 16.47 -0.99 -10.73
N PRO A 44 16.57 -0.90 -12.06
CA PRO A 44 17.51 -1.74 -12.78
C PRO A 44 18.90 -1.21 -12.45
N ALA A 45 19.71 -2.00 -11.75
CA ALA A 45 21.15 -1.81 -11.70
C ALA A 45 21.67 -1.93 -13.13
N VAL A 46 21.81 -0.81 -13.81
CA VAL A 46 22.56 -0.72 -15.07
C VAL A 46 24.02 -0.51 -14.70
N ASP A 47 24.79 -1.54 -14.97
CA ASP A 47 26.26 -1.50 -15.00
C ASP A 47 26.69 -0.42 -16.01
N ALA A 48 27.23 0.68 -15.50
CA ALA A 48 27.61 1.84 -16.30
C ALA A 48 29.11 1.76 -16.60
N SER A 49 29.46 1.10 -17.68
CA SER A 49 30.72 1.30 -18.37
C SER A 49 30.49 1.44 -19.89
N VAL A 50 29.90 2.57 -20.27
CA VAL A 50 29.95 3.07 -21.64
C VAL A 50 30.64 4.42 -21.59
N THR A 51 31.88 4.45 -22.05
CA THR A 51 32.60 5.68 -22.39
C THR A 51 31.88 6.36 -23.54
N VAL A 52 31.14 7.43 -23.25
CA VAL A 52 30.52 8.27 -24.26
C VAL A 52 31.48 9.40 -24.62
N GLU A 53 31.95 9.35 -25.85
CA GLU A 53 32.71 10.44 -26.51
C GLU A 53 31.83 11.71 -26.58
N ALA A 54 32.38 12.85 -26.16
CA ALA A 54 31.64 14.13 -26.09
C ALA A 54 31.24 14.60 -27.50
N PRO A 55 29.98 15.02 -27.72
CA PRO A 55 29.57 15.60 -29.01
C PRO A 55 30.14 17.00 -29.22
N PRO A 56 30.33 17.42 -30.48
CA PRO A 56 30.91 18.71 -30.82
C PRO A 56 30.03 19.88 -30.40
N LEU A 57 30.67 20.93 -29.87
CA LEU A 57 30.08 22.21 -29.48
C LEU A 57 29.28 22.84 -30.64
N GLY A 58 27.93 22.89 -30.53
CA GLY A 58 27.07 23.62 -31.47
C GLY A 58 25.70 23.04 -31.79
N ALA A 59 25.34 21.85 -31.29
CA ALA A 59 23.99 21.34 -31.40
C ALA A 59 23.12 21.91 -30.26
N PRO A 60 21.84 22.33 -30.53
CA PRO A 60 20.92 22.62 -29.42
C PRO A 60 20.88 21.38 -28.52
N ALA A 61 21.15 21.59 -27.24
CA ALA A 61 21.10 20.51 -26.26
C ALA A 61 19.79 19.76 -26.42
N ALA A 62 19.85 18.52 -26.91
CA ALA A 62 18.71 17.63 -26.87
C ALA A 62 18.34 17.55 -25.40
N ALA A 63 17.11 17.94 -25.03
CA ALA A 63 16.62 17.83 -23.68
C ALA A 63 16.83 16.39 -23.26
N GLU A 64 17.68 16.20 -22.25
CA GLU A 64 17.88 14.88 -21.64
C GLU A 64 16.51 14.29 -21.39
N PRO A 65 16.24 13.02 -21.74
CA PRO A 65 14.97 12.40 -21.42
C PRO A 65 14.85 12.37 -19.90
N GLN A 66 14.12 13.35 -19.36
CA GLN A 66 13.85 13.38 -17.93
C GLN A 66 13.09 12.11 -17.59
N LEU A 67 13.71 11.26 -16.75
CA LEU A 67 13.07 10.05 -16.29
C LEU A 67 11.77 10.46 -15.58
N TYR A 68 10.63 10.10 -16.19
CA TYR A 68 9.33 10.36 -15.59
C TYR A 68 9.29 9.74 -14.20
N GLY A 69 8.85 10.52 -13.19
CA GLY A 69 8.87 10.11 -11.79
C GLY A 69 10.11 10.55 -11.01
N SER A 70 11.10 11.18 -11.65
CA SER A 70 12.29 11.74 -10.96
C SER A 70 12.04 13.13 -10.38
N ASP A 71 11.11 13.91 -10.92
CA ASP A 71 10.71 15.20 -10.36
C ASP A 71 9.77 14.99 -9.16
N PRO A 72 10.13 15.44 -7.95
CA PRO A 72 9.28 15.31 -6.77
C PRO A 72 7.92 16.01 -6.90
N ASN A 73 7.76 16.88 -7.90
CA ASN A 73 6.51 17.58 -8.19
C ASN A 73 5.71 16.97 -9.34
N ASP A 74 6.18 15.93 -10.00
CA ASP A 74 5.40 15.26 -11.02
C ASP A 74 4.20 14.49 -10.43
N ALA A 75 3.26 14.14 -11.30
CA ALA A 75 2.01 13.54 -10.86
C ALA A 75 2.20 12.17 -10.20
N LEU A 76 3.17 11.35 -10.66
CA LEU A 76 3.48 10.06 -10.06
C LEU A 76 4.07 10.23 -8.65
N SER A 77 5.08 11.09 -8.50
CA SER A 77 5.75 11.38 -7.23
C SER A 77 4.78 11.98 -6.20
N LEU A 78 3.93 12.91 -6.63
CA LEU A 78 2.87 13.47 -5.78
C LEU A 78 1.84 12.40 -5.38
N GLY A 79 1.44 11.52 -6.30
CA GLY A 79 0.56 10.39 -6.00
C GLY A 79 1.13 9.49 -4.91
N LYS A 80 2.40 9.08 -5.06
CA LYS A 80 3.13 8.29 -4.04
C LYS A 80 3.21 9.00 -2.69
N LYS A 81 3.50 10.30 -2.69
CA LYS A 81 3.56 11.13 -1.47
C LYS A 81 2.22 11.16 -0.76
N GLN A 82 1.14 11.44 -1.48
CA GLN A 82 -0.21 11.51 -0.90
C GLN A 82 -0.69 10.14 -0.41
N PHE A 83 -0.36 9.07 -1.14
CA PHE A 83 -0.70 7.70 -0.72
C PHE A 83 -0.03 7.35 0.62
N ARG A 84 1.28 7.61 0.76
CA ARG A 84 2.01 7.38 2.03
C ARG A 84 1.48 8.23 3.19
N ALA A 85 0.95 9.42 2.89
CA ALA A 85 0.31 10.30 3.88
C ALA A 85 -1.13 9.87 4.24
N GLY A 86 -1.68 8.78 3.65
CA GLY A 86 -3.05 8.35 3.88
C GLY A 86 -4.11 9.19 3.15
N ASN A 87 -3.71 10.14 2.34
CA ASN A 87 -4.60 11.03 1.59
C ASN A 87 -5.05 10.37 0.27
N TYR A 88 -5.76 9.24 0.38
CA TYR A 88 -6.06 8.37 -0.77
C TYR A 88 -6.86 9.05 -1.89
N GLY A 89 -7.73 10.00 -1.57
CA GLY A 89 -8.45 10.78 -2.57
C GLY A 89 -7.54 11.72 -3.38
N LEU A 90 -6.54 12.33 -2.74
CA LEU A 90 -5.52 13.12 -3.43
C LEU A 90 -4.57 12.22 -4.21
N ALA A 91 -4.18 11.09 -3.64
CA ALA A 91 -3.35 10.10 -4.33
C ALA A 91 -4.03 9.62 -5.62
N GLU A 92 -5.31 9.25 -5.55
CA GLU A 92 -6.12 8.86 -6.71
C GLU A 92 -6.10 9.95 -7.79
N LYS A 93 -6.32 11.22 -7.43
CA LYS A 93 -6.29 12.36 -8.36
C LYS A 93 -4.94 12.49 -9.06
N HIS A 94 -3.85 12.38 -8.31
CA HIS A 94 -2.50 12.49 -8.86
C HIS A 94 -2.12 11.29 -9.73
N PHE A 95 -2.39 10.06 -9.28
CA PHE A 95 -2.14 8.87 -10.10
C PHE A 95 -3.00 8.86 -11.38
N ARG A 96 -4.24 9.33 -11.32
CA ARG A 96 -5.07 9.47 -12.54
C ARG A 96 -4.43 10.44 -13.52
N LYS A 97 -3.97 11.62 -13.06
CA LYS A 97 -3.22 12.56 -13.91
C LYS A 97 -1.95 11.92 -14.48
N ALA A 98 -1.27 11.08 -13.68
CA ALA A 98 -0.08 10.37 -14.16
C ALA A 98 -0.42 9.40 -15.31
N VAL A 99 -1.45 8.57 -15.19
CA VAL A 99 -1.84 7.64 -16.26
C VAL A 99 -2.46 8.32 -17.49
N GLU A 100 -3.10 9.48 -17.31
CA GLU A 100 -3.57 10.32 -18.43
C GLU A 100 -2.41 10.86 -19.25
N GLY A 101 -1.34 11.35 -18.60
CA GLY A 101 -0.14 11.83 -19.26
C GLY A 101 0.75 10.73 -19.81
N HIS A 102 0.83 9.61 -19.10
CA HIS A 102 1.70 8.47 -19.40
C HIS A 102 0.94 7.14 -19.32
N PRO A 103 0.12 6.78 -20.31
CA PRO A 103 -0.76 5.60 -20.26
C PRO A 103 -0.03 4.26 -20.17
N ARG A 104 1.28 4.23 -20.46
CA ARG A 104 2.13 3.04 -20.36
C ARG A 104 2.94 2.96 -19.06
N ASP A 105 2.71 3.88 -18.12
CA ASP A 105 3.32 3.82 -16.81
C ASP A 105 2.56 2.82 -15.92
N GLY A 106 3.10 1.61 -15.82
CA GLY A 106 2.50 0.55 -15.01
C GLY A 106 2.57 0.82 -13.52
N GLU A 107 3.53 1.61 -13.04
CA GLU A 107 3.63 2.01 -11.63
C GLU A 107 2.52 3.01 -11.27
N ALA A 108 2.23 3.96 -12.15
CA ALA A 108 1.11 4.88 -11.96
C ALA A 108 -0.24 4.13 -11.94
N TRP A 109 -0.42 3.13 -12.81
CA TRP A 109 -1.61 2.26 -12.77
C TRP A 109 -1.71 1.46 -11.48
N LEU A 110 -0.59 0.94 -10.98
CA LEU A 110 -0.56 0.21 -9.70
C LEU A 110 -0.92 1.15 -8.52
N GLY A 111 -0.36 2.35 -8.49
CA GLY A 111 -0.69 3.35 -7.48
C GLY A 111 -2.16 3.79 -7.53
N LEU A 112 -2.72 3.92 -8.74
CA LEU A 112 -4.14 4.22 -8.94
C LEU A 112 -5.03 3.09 -8.41
N ALA A 113 -4.68 1.82 -8.71
CA ALA A 113 -5.39 0.65 -8.21
C ALA A 113 -5.40 0.61 -6.68
N ALA A 114 -4.23 0.76 -6.05
CA ALA A 114 -4.10 0.79 -4.59
C ALA A 114 -4.92 1.95 -3.97
N SER A 115 -4.96 3.11 -4.61
CA SER A 115 -5.77 4.25 -4.15
C SER A 115 -7.27 3.94 -4.22
N TYR A 116 -7.73 3.28 -5.29
CA TYR A 116 -9.11 2.84 -5.40
C TYR A 116 -9.48 1.80 -4.33
N ASP A 117 -8.59 0.87 -4.01
CA ASP A 117 -8.82 -0.10 -2.93
C ASP A 117 -9.04 0.59 -1.57
N ARG A 118 -8.19 1.56 -1.24
CA ARG A 118 -8.33 2.34 0.01
C ARG A 118 -9.62 3.17 0.05
N LEU A 119 -10.12 3.56 -1.13
CA LEU A 119 -11.42 4.24 -1.29
C LEU A 119 -12.61 3.27 -1.45
N ARG A 120 -12.38 1.96 -1.35
CA ARG A 120 -13.36 0.89 -1.55
C ARG A 120 -14.05 0.91 -2.92
N ARG A 121 -13.35 1.44 -3.94
CA ARG A 121 -13.82 1.48 -5.34
C ARG A 121 -13.27 0.28 -6.10
N PHE A 122 -13.67 -0.91 -5.68
CA PHE A 122 -13.04 -2.17 -6.09
C PHE A 122 -13.12 -2.47 -7.60
N GLU A 123 -14.21 -2.11 -8.26
CA GLU A 123 -14.35 -2.31 -9.72
C GLU A 123 -13.38 -1.41 -10.51
N LEU A 124 -13.07 -0.22 -9.98
CA LEU A 124 -12.06 0.67 -10.57
C LEU A 124 -10.66 0.14 -10.29
N ALA A 125 -10.42 -0.40 -9.09
CA ALA A 125 -9.17 -1.06 -8.74
C ALA A 125 -8.88 -2.24 -9.66
N ASP A 126 -9.85 -3.12 -9.92
CA ASP A 126 -9.71 -4.28 -10.82
C ASP A 126 -9.29 -3.85 -12.23
N ARG A 127 -9.89 -2.78 -12.76
CA ARG A 127 -9.51 -2.24 -14.07
C ARG A 127 -8.08 -1.69 -14.07
N ALA A 128 -7.69 -0.96 -13.02
CA ALA A 128 -6.36 -0.41 -12.90
C ALA A 128 -5.30 -1.50 -12.71
N TYR A 129 -5.55 -2.54 -11.89
CA TYR A 129 -4.69 -3.73 -11.79
C TYR A 129 -4.52 -4.43 -13.13
N SER A 130 -5.62 -4.59 -13.90
CA SER A 130 -5.56 -5.19 -15.23
C SER A 130 -4.66 -4.39 -16.18
N GLN A 131 -4.66 -3.05 -16.10
CA GLN A 131 -3.74 -2.21 -16.88
C GLN A 131 -2.29 -2.39 -16.42
N ALA A 132 -2.03 -2.36 -15.11
CA ALA A 132 -0.69 -2.57 -14.56
C ALA A 132 -0.13 -3.95 -14.98
N ILE A 133 -0.94 -5.02 -14.88
CA ILE A 133 -0.55 -6.37 -15.32
C ILE A 133 -0.26 -6.43 -16.82
N ARG A 134 -1.04 -5.74 -17.65
CA ARG A 134 -0.82 -5.71 -19.10
C ARG A 134 0.49 -5.05 -19.47
N ILE A 135 0.92 -4.07 -18.70
CA ILE A 135 2.13 -3.28 -18.98
C ILE A 135 3.39 -3.95 -18.39
N LEU A 136 3.32 -4.33 -17.11
CA LEU A 136 4.48 -4.84 -16.35
C LEU A 136 4.50 -6.36 -16.21
N GLY A 137 3.44 -7.05 -16.66
CA GLY A 137 3.21 -8.44 -16.31
C GLY A 137 2.73 -8.62 -14.86
N PRO A 138 2.42 -9.85 -14.45
CA PRO A 138 2.01 -10.17 -13.08
C PRO A 138 3.24 -10.23 -12.16
N THR A 139 3.79 -9.07 -11.80
CA THR A 139 4.93 -8.98 -10.87
C THR A 139 4.51 -9.34 -9.44
N PRO A 140 5.46 -9.72 -8.54
CA PRO A 140 5.15 -9.99 -7.13
C PRO A 140 4.44 -8.81 -6.45
N ALA A 141 4.87 -7.58 -6.71
CA ALA A 141 4.26 -6.37 -6.15
C ALA A 141 2.80 -6.20 -6.58
N ILE A 142 2.50 -6.36 -7.88
CA ILE A 142 1.13 -6.26 -8.38
C ILE A 142 0.24 -7.36 -7.80
N LEU A 143 0.72 -8.60 -7.80
CA LEU A 143 -0.02 -9.74 -7.26
C LEU A 143 -0.25 -9.61 -5.75
N ASN A 144 0.73 -9.10 -5.01
CA ASN A 144 0.59 -8.82 -3.59
C ASN A 144 -0.53 -7.80 -3.31
N ASN A 145 -0.51 -6.67 -4.02
CA ASN A 145 -1.52 -5.63 -3.86
C ASN A 145 -2.91 -6.10 -4.31
N GLN A 146 -3.00 -6.85 -5.42
CA GLN A 146 -4.26 -7.41 -5.89
C GLN A 146 -4.81 -8.47 -4.91
N GLY A 147 -3.94 -9.30 -4.33
CA GLY A 147 -4.31 -10.24 -3.28
C GLY A 147 -4.87 -9.52 -2.05
N TYR A 148 -4.21 -8.44 -1.61
CA TYR A 148 -4.72 -7.59 -0.53
C TYR A 148 -6.07 -6.94 -0.89
N SER A 149 -6.26 -6.47 -2.12
CA SER A 149 -7.54 -5.97 -2.63
C SER A 149 -8.67 -7.00 -2.46
N TYR A 150 -8.41 -8.27 -2.80
CA TYR A 150 -9.38 -9.35 -2.57
C TYR A 150 -9.67 -9.58 -1.09
N MET A 151 -8.67 -9.44 -0.21
CA MET A 151 -8.88 -9.51 1.24
C MET A 151 -9.81 -8.40 1.75
N LEU A 152 -9.60 -7.15 1.30
CA LEU A 152 -10.42 -5.99 1.68
C LEU A 152 -11.92 -6.16 1.34
N ARG A 153 -12.23 -6.93 0.33
CA ARG A 153 -13.60 -7.22 -0.09
C ARG A 153 -14.12 -8.57 0.39
N GLY A 154 -13.34 -9.28 1.23
CA GLY A 154 -13.72 -10.57 1.83
C GLY A 154 -13.63 -11.76 0.87
N ASP A 155 -13.04 -11.59 -0.31
CA ASP A 155 -12.81 -12.68 -1.25
C ASP A 155 -11.51 -13.43 -0.91
N TYR A 156 -11.55 -14.16 0.17
CA TYR A 156 -10.38 -14.84 0.71
C TYR A 156 -9.85 -15.95 -0.20
N ALA A 157 -10.73 -16.55 -1.00
CA ALA A 157 -10.32 -17.59 -1.94
C ALA A 157 -9.44 -17.02 -3.06
N ARG A 158 -9.87 -15.92 -3.70
CA ARG A 158 -9.05 -15.24 -4.71
C ARG A 158 -7.81 -14.59 -4.09
N ALA A 159 -7.93 -14.02 -2.89
CA ALA A 159 -6.79 -13.47 -2.16
C ALA A 159 -5.69 -14.52 -1.97
N HIS A 160 -6.03 -15.70 -1.44
CA HIS A 160 -5.09 -16.78 -1.21
C HIS A 160 -4.40 -17.25 -2.50
N ALA A 161 -5.18 -17.53 -3.54
CA ALA A 161 -4.65 -17.95 -4.82
C ALA A 161 -3.65 -16.91 -5.39
N THR A 162 -4.01 -15.62 -5.32
CA THR A 162 -3.19 -14.53 -5.87
C THR A 162 -1.91 -14.30 -5.06
N LEU A 163 -2.00 -14.33 -3.73
CA LEU A 163 -0.83 -14.20 -2.85
C LEU A 163 0.13 -15.39 -2.99
N LEU A 164 -0.37 -16.61 -3.18
CA LEU A 164 0.48 -17.76 -3.49
C LEU A 164 1.18 -17.62 -4.85
N MET A 165 0.53 -16.99 -5.84
CA MET A 165 1.21 -16.66 -7.10
C MET A 165 2.33 -15.66 -6.89
N ALA A 166 2.13 -14.64 -6.04
CA ALA A 166 3.18 -13.69 -5.67
C ALA A 166 4.33 -14.39 -4.97
N GLN A 167 4.05 -15.24 -3.98
CA GLN A 167 5.05 -15.99 -3.21
C GLN A 167 5.90 -16.92 -4.10
N ARG A 168 5.30 -17.59 -5.08
CA ARG A 168 6.07 -18.43 -6.03
C ARG A 168 7.06 -17.64 -6.89
N LYS A 169 6.75 -16.37 -7.16
CA LYS A 169 7.64 -15.49 -7.95
C LYS A 169 8.75 -14.86 -7.10
N ASP A 170 8.48 -14.61 -5.83
CA ASP A 170 9.40 -14.01 -4.88
C ASP A 170 9.15 -14.62 -3.48
N PRO A 171 9.79 -15.78 -3.18
CA PRO A 171 9.56 -16.52 -1.94
C PRO A 171 9.95 -15.77 -0.68
N ASP A 172 10.95 -14.88 -0.78
CA ASP A 172 11.50 -14.13 0.34
C ASP A 172 10.80 -12.79 0.58
N ASN A 173 9.75 -12.50 -0.18
CA ASN A 173 9.01 -11.25 -0.07
C ASN A 173 8.24 -11.14 1.24
N GLN A 174 8.72 -10.28 2.12
CA GLN A 174 8.13 -10.09 3.45
C GLN A 174 6.70 -9.54 3.40
N PHE A 175 6.36 -8.71 2.39
CA PHE A 175 5.01 -8.16 2.24
C PHE A 175 4.01 -9.25 1.87
N VAL A 176 4.39 -10.15 0.97
CA VAL A 176 3.58 -11.31 0.59
C VAL A 176 3.37 -12.24 1.78
N ALA A 177 4.44 -12.55 2.51
CA ALA A 177 4.39 -13.39 3.71
C ALA A 177 3.49 -12.77 4.79
N ASN A 178 3.55 -11.44 4.98
CA ASN A 178 2.70 -10.71 5.92
C ASN A 178 1.22 -10.79 5.51
N ASN A 179 0.92 -10.58 4.23
CA ASN A 179 -0.45 -10.63 3.73
C ASN A 179 -1.04 -12.05 3.82
N LEU A 180 -0.25 -13.10 3.57
CA LEU A 180 -0.69 -14.49 3.78
C LEU A 180 -1.01 -14.76 5.25
N ARG A 181 -0.16 -14.31 6.19
CA ARG A 181 -0.44 -14.44 7.64
C ARG A 181 -1.70 -13.68 8.07
N LEU A 182 -1.89 -12.46 7.54
CA LEU A 182 -3.07 -11.65 7.80
C LEU A 182 -4.34 -12.33 7.27
N LEU A 183 -4.28 -12.89 6.07
CA LEU A 183 -5.36 -13.66 5.47
C LEU A 183 -5.74 -14.87 6.35
N ASP A 184 -4.76 -15.66 6.77
CA ASP A 184 -4.98 -16.81 7.65
C ASP A 184 -5.63 -16.42 8.98
N ALA A 185 -5.19 -15.29 9.55
CA ALA A 185 -5.79 -14.76 10.78
C ALA A 185 -7.25 -14.35 10.56
N SER A 186 -7.55 -13.68 9.44
CA SER A 186 -8.91 -13.22 9.10
C SER A 186 -9.86 -14.37 8.86
N VAL A 187 -9.42 -15.41 8.16
CA VAL A 187 -10.20 -16.64 7.94
C VAL A 187 -10.51 -17.34 9.26
N ARG A 188 -9.52 -17.47 10.16
CA ARG A 188 -9.72 -18.13 11.45
C ARG A 188 -10.63 -17.38 12.40
N THR A 189 -10.57 -16.05 12.38
CA THR A 189 -11.33 -15.22 13.34
C THR A 189 -12.68 -14.78 12.79
N GLY A 190 -12.94 -14.95 11.50
CA GLY A 190 -14.12 -14.42 10.81
C GLY A 190 -14.20 -12.90 10.81
N LYS A 191 -13.11 -12.19 11.13
CA LYS A 191 -13.06 -10.73 11.15
C LYS A 191 -12.58 -10.21 9.80
N ALA A 192 -13.34 -9.26 9.26
CA ALA A 192 -12.95 -8.53 8.07
C ALA A 192 -11.71 -7.67 8.34
N ILE A 193 -10.87 -7.52 7.32
CA ILE A 193 -9.74 -6.60 7.34
C ILE A 193 -10.28 -5.18 7.13
N GLN A 194 -9.83 -4.25 7.96
CA GLN A 194 -10.21 -2.83 7.92
C GLN A 194 -9.08 -1.97 7.38
#